data_43abd758bb34cb0f215cab2bd8d7e383
#
_entry.id   43abd758bb34cb0f215cab2bd8d7e383
#
_cell.length_a   1.000
_cell.length_b   1.000
_cell.length_c   1.000
_cell.angle_alpha   90.00
_cell.angle_beta   90.00
_cell.angle_gamma   90.00
#
_symmetry.space_group_name_H-M   'P 1'
#
loop_
_entity.id
_entity.type
_entity.pdbx_description
1 polymer ?
#
loop_
_entity_poly.entity_id
_entity_poly.type
_entity_poly.pdbx_seq_one_letter_code
_entity_poly.pdbx_strand_id
1 'polypeptide(L)'
;LKFLYFTDTHIRGTTPKNRLDSFVDTLKTKLVEIMEISQRENVDVLLHGGDVFDRPDLSPNVVGQFAQIFRQANAPIYAISGNHDTYGHNPETIPRTMLGLLHAFGIITVITPEEPLLIEKNCVKVQISGQPYHYDIDQRDAKLDYYPENQSDADILIHLVHSMLVEKALPDGIPYTIIDHIWGTTADIILTGHFHGGFGIKEKNGKYICNPGAIARVNNHWSEVIRIPKVIIGKITQHDIKLTEVPLTTALKGEEVLDRSYLEKAVHQEEKLNSFIQQVKEQTEFHTINMKQIITEIASMSNVDDKVKTEALRRIEVIEELWKGGDHELD
;
A
#
# COMPACT_ATOMS: atom_id res chain seq x y z
N LEU A 1 -19.42 -22.07 3.76
CA LEU A 1 -18.09 -21.76 3.26
C LEU A 1 -17.28 -21.02 4.30
N LYS A 2 -15.98 -21.33 4.43
CA LYS A 2 -15.03 -20.60 5.26
C LYS A 2 -13.83 -20.16 4.41
N PHE A 3 -13.44 -18.90 4.45
CA PHE A 3 -12.31 -18.37 3.70
C PHE A 3 -11.31 -17.63 4.59
N LEU A 4 -10.07 -17.55 4.14
CA LEU A 4 -9.03 -16.67 4.70
C LEU A 4 -8.66 -15.65 3.64
N TYR A 5 -8.69 -14.36 3.99
CA TYR A 5 -8.32 -13.26 3.11
C TYR A 5 -7.08 -12.51 3.62
N PHE A 6 -6.15 -12.24 2.73
CA PHE A 6 -4.95 -11.43 2.94
C PHE A 6 -4.54 -10.72 1.64
N THR A 7 -3.69 -9.71 1.72
CA THR A 7 -3.35 -8.87 0.55
C THR A 7 -1.98 -8.24 0.67
N ASP A 8 -1.44 -7.72 -0.44
CA ASP A 8 -0.25 -6.88 -0.51
C ASP A 8 0.95 -7.52 0.19
N THR A 9 1.33 -8.70 -0.28
CA THR A 9 2.50 -9.43 0.24
C THR A 9 3.81 -8.88 -0.29
N HIS A 10 3.82 -8.24 -1.46
CA HIS A 10 4.99 -7.61 -2.09
C HIS A 10 6.23 -8.47 -1.98
N ILE A 11 6.11 -9.73 -2.38
CA ILE A 11 7.21 -10.70 -2.38
C ILE A 11 8.38 -10.15 -3.20
N ARG A 12 9.56 -10.08 -2.58
CA ARG A 12 10.80 -9.60 -3.19
C ARG A 12 12.01 -10.31 -2.60
N GLY A 13 13.13 -10.26 -3.33
CA GLY A 13 14.39 -10.89 -2.90
C GLY A 13 15.34 -9.95 -2.15
N THR A 14 14.92 -8.72 -1.87
CA THR A 14 15.76 -7.68 -1.25
C THR A 14 15.05 -7.02 -0.07
N THR A 15 15.84 -6.48 0.85
CA THR A 15 15.32 -5.68 1.96
C THR A 15 15.22 -4.22 1.55
N PRO A 16 14.06 -3.53 1.70
CA PRO A 16 13.94 -2.08 1.52
C PRO A 16 14.91 -1.31 2.42
N LYS A 17 15.41 -0.16 1.94
CA LYS A 17 16.39 0.67 2.69
C LYS A 17 15.90 1.17 4.05
N ASN A 18 14.59 1.30 4.20
CA ASN A 18 13.92 1.74 5.42
C ASN A 18 13.61 0.60 6.42
N ARG A 19 14.25 -0.58 6.24
CA ARG A 19 14.08 -1.74 7.11
C ARG A 19 15.31 -1.95 7.97
N LEU A 20 15.08 -2.29 9.25
CA LEU A 20 16.11 -2.64 10.23
C LEU A 20 16.36 -4.15 10.32
N ASP A 21 15.45 -4.96 9.76
CA ASP A 21 15.47 -6.43 9.76
C ASP A 21 15.65 -7.00 8.35
N SER A 22 15.73 -8.33 8.25
CA SER A 22 15.60 -9.03 6.98
C SER A 22 14.13 -9.06 6.55
N PHE A 23 13.73 -8.17 5.61
CA PHE A 23 12.36 -8.13 5.09
C PHE A 23 11.91 -9.49 4.54
N VAL A 24 12.80 -10.18 3.80
CA VAL A 24 12.49 -11.47 3.17
C VAL A 24 12.16 -12.54 4.22
N ASP A 25 12.96 -12.61 5.27
CA ASP A 25 12.76 -13.64 6.32
C ASP A 25 11.52 -13.33 7.17
N THR A 26 11.32 -12.07 7.52
CA THR A 26 10.12 -11.62 8.24
C THR A 26 8.85 -11.87 7.41
N LEU A 27 8.89 -11.65 6.10
CA LEU A 27 7.75 -11.93 5.23
C LEU A 27 7.47 -13.43 5.14
N LYS A 28 8.51 -14.27 4.99
CA LYS A 28 8.36 -15.73 4.98
C LYS A 28 7.71 -16.22 6.26
N THR A 29 8.17 -15.74 7.42
CA THR A 29 7.62 -16.12 8.73
C THR A 29 6.14 -15.79 8.82
N LYS A 30 5.72 -14.60 8.38
CA LYS A 30 4.30 -14.20 8.34
C LYS A 30 3.48 -15.09 7.39
N LEU A 31 4.02 -15.41 6.20
CA LEU A 31 3.31 -16.26 5.26
C LEU A 31 3.17 -17.70 5.76
N VAL A 32 4.17 -18.24 6.44
CA VAL A 32 4.07 -19.55 7.12
C VAL A 32 2.95 -19.50 8.16
N GLU A 33 2.89 -18.48 9.00
CA GLU A 33 1.80 -18.32 9.97
C GLU A 33 0.42 -18.25 9.29
N ILE A 34 0.31 -17.54 8.14
CA ILE A 34 -0.95 -17.50 7.38
C ILE A 34 -1.37 -18.90 6.91
N MET A 35 -0.43 -19.72 6.43
CA MET A 35 -0.71 -21.11 6.05
C MET A 35 -1.13 -21.95 7.26
N GLU A 36 -0.47 -21.79 8.41
CA GLU A 36 -0.83 -22.46 9.67
C GLU A 36 -2.22 -22.02 10.17
N ILE A 37 -2.55 -20.72 10.07
CA ILE A 37 -3.90 -20.22 10.40
C ILE A 37 -4.92 -20.89 9.48
N SER A 38 -4.64 -20.99 8.17
CA SER A 38 -5.55 -21.63 7.22
C SER A 38 -5.85 -23.08 7.58
N GLN A 39 -4.83 -23.81 8.01
CA GLN A 39 -4.95 -25.20 8.47
C GLN A 39 -5.74 -25.30 9.78
N ARG A 40 -5.35 -24.52 10.80
CA ARG A 40 -6.00 -24.50 12.10
C ARG A 40 -7.48 -24.15 12.01
N GLU A 41 -7.80 -23.18 11.17
CA GLU A 41 -9.18 -22.73 10.93
C GLU A 41 -9.95 -23.65 9.97
N ASN A 42 -9.28 -24.60 9.32
CA ASN A 42 -9.85 -25.47 8.29
C ASN A 42 -10.64 -24.70 7.25
N VAL A 43 -9.99 -23.72 6.61
CA VAL A 43 -10.62 -22.90 5.57
C VAL A 43 -10.83 -23.69 4.28
N ASP A 44 -11.82 -23.33 3.51
CA ASP A 44 -12.14 -23.95 2.22
C ASP A 44 -11.35 -23.33 1.06
N VAL A 45 -10.98 -22.04 1.24
CA VAL A 45 -10.29 -21.26 0.21
C VAL A 45 -9.47 -20.13 0.87
N LEU A 46 -8.30 -19.85 0.29
CA LEU A 46 -7.52 -18.65 0.58
C LEU A 46 -7.72 -17.65 -0.57
N LEU A 47 -7.95 -16.39 -0.22
CA LEU A 47 -8.16 -15.30 -1.15
C LEU A 47 -7.05 -14.25 -0.97
N HIS A 48 -6.41 -13.85 -2.05
CA HIS A 48 -5.37 -12.82 -2.07
C HIS A 48 -5.81 -11.61 -2.90
N GLY A 49 -5.75 -10.45 -2.28
CA GLY A 49 -6.28 -9.19 -2.83
C GLY A 49 -5.37 -8.46 -3.83
N GLY A 50 -4.35 -9.09 -4.38
CA GLY A 50 -3.40 -8.47 -5.33
C GLY A 50 -2.09 -8.03 -4.69
N ASP A 51 -1.14 -7.58 -5.53
CA ASP A 51 0.24 -7.28 -5.14
C ASP A 51 0.91 -8.44 -4.41
N VAL A 52 0.82 -9.63 -5.03
CA VAL A 52 1.51 -10.84 -4.58
C VAL A 52 3.02 -10.60 -4.62
N PHE A 53 3.50 -10.06 -5.72
CA PHE A 53 4.90 -9.71 -5.94
C PHE A 53 5.13 -8.20 -5.93
N ASP A 54 6.33 -7.77 -5.56
CA ASP A 54 6.77 -6.36 -5.57
C ASP A 54 7.02 -5.84 -7.01
N ARG A 55 7.19 -6.74 -7.95
CA ARG A 55 7.32 -6.49 -9.39
C ARG A 55 7.10 -7.78 -10.18
N PRO A 56 6.73 -7.67 -11.48
CA PRO A 56 6.33 -8.83 -12.28
C PRO A 56 7.47 -9.79 -12.64
N ASP A 57 8.75 -9.40 -12.49
CA ASP A 57 9.94 -10.09 -13.03
C ASP A 57 10.98 -10.47 -11.97
N LEU A 58 10.57 -11.14 -10.91
CA LEU A 58 11.50 -11.60 -9.87
C LEU A 58 12.34 -12.81 -10.32
N SER A 59 13.48 -13.03 -9.63
CA SER A 59 14.30 -14.20 -9.89
C SER A 59 13.56 -15.50 -9.57
N PRO A 60 13.72 -16.57 -10.38
CA PRO A 60 13.07 -17.86 -10.12
C PRO A 60 13.41 -18.44 -8.75
N ASN A 61 14.61 -18.18 -8.21
CA ASN A 61 14.98 -18.63 -6.87
C ASN A 61 14.12 -18.00 -5.78
N VAL A 62 13.83 -16.70 -5.87
CA VAL A 62 12.95 -16.01 -4.92
C VAL A 62 11.53 -16.58 -5.04
N VAL A 63 10.99 -16.64 -6.25
CA VAL A 63 9.65 -17.18 -6.52
C VAL A 63 9.51 -18.61 -6.00
N GLY A 64 10.51 -19.48 -6.25
CA GLY A 64 10.52 -20.86 -5.80
C GLY A 64 10.45 -21.01 -4.28
N GLN A 65 11.17 -20.15 -3.52
CA GLN A 65 11.12 -20.17 -2.06
C GLN A 65 9.71 -19.83 -1.52
N PHE A 66 9.05 -18.84 -2.08
CA PHE A 66 7.69 -18.47 -1.66
C PHE A 66 6.63 -19.44 -2.18
N ALA A 67 6.81 -20.00 -3.37
CA ALA A 67 5.95 -21.05 -3.90
C ALA A 67 5.90 -22.29 -2.98
N GLN A 68 7.05 -22.63 -2.36
CA GLN A 68 7.10 -23.72 -1.36
C GLN A 68 6.27 -23.40 -0.11
N ILE A 69 6.19 -22.14 0.29
CA ILE A 69 5.34 -21.73 1.43
C ILE A 69 3.86 -21.82 1.02
N PHE A 70 3.47 -21.28 -0.14
CA PHE A 70 2.09 -21.36 -0.62
C PHE A 70 1.60 -22.79 -0.79
N ARG A 71 2.47 -23.73 -1.17
CA ARG A 71 2.13 -25.15 -1.26
C ARG A 71 1.84 -25.83 0.09
N GLN A 72 2.11 -25.18 1.20
CA GLN A 72 1.74 -25.67 2.54
C GLN A 72 0.26 -25.41 2.87
N ALA A 73 -0.42 -24.58 2.07
CA ALA A 73 -1.86 -24.37 2.25
C ALA A 73 -2.63 -25.68 2.08
N ASN A 74 -3.60 -25.89 2.96
CA ASN A 74 -4.50 -27.07 2.91
C ASN A 74 -5.73 -26.85 2.01
N ALA A 75 -5.86 -25.65 1.44
CA ALA A 75 -6.96 -25.24 0.58
C ALA A 75 -6.40 -24.44 -0.62
N PRO A 76 -7.13 -24.38 -1.75
CA PRO A 76 -6.68 -23.64 -2.92
C PRO A 76 -6.54 -22.15 -2.62
N ILE A 77 -5.54 -21.52 -3.28
CA ILE A 77 -5.28 -20.09 -3.20
C ILE A 77 -5.75 -19.44 -4.49
N TYR A 78 -6.62 -18.46 -4.37
CA TYR A 78 -7.07 -17.63 -5.48
C TYR A 78 -6.61 -16.19 -5.27
N ALA A 79 -6.20 -15.52 -6.33
CA ALA A 79 -5.72 -14.14 -6.29
C ALA A 79 -6.27 -13.32 -7.45
N ILE A 80 -6.44 -12.03 -7.23
CA ILE A 80 -6.45 -11.05 -8.33
C ILE A 80 -5.05 -10.48 -8.50
N SER A 81 -4.74 -9.86 -9.64
CA SER A 81 -3.49 -9.12 -9.78
C SER A 81 -3.61 -7.70 -9.27
N GLY A 82 -2.55 -7.24 -8.60
CA GLY A 82 -2.35 -5.83 -8.29
C GLY A 82 -1.50 -5.12 -9.36
N ASN A 83 -1.22 -3.84 -9.12
CA ASN A 83 -0.41 -3.03 -10.04
C ASN A 83 1.06 -3.47 -10.10
N HIS A 84 1.59 -4.03 -9.01
CA HIS A 84 2.95 -4.56 -8.96
C HIS A 84 3.11 -5.94 -9.63
N ASP A 85 2.03 -6.68 -9.81
CA ASP A 85 2.04 -8.00 -10.45
C ASP A 85 2.08 -7.93 -11.98
N THR A 86 1.85 -6.74 -12.57
CA THR A 86 1.66 -6.54 -14.01
C THR A 86 2.69 -5.61 -14.62
N TYR A 87 2.91 -5.72 -15.95
CA TYR A 87 3.67 -4.72 -16.70
C TYR A 87 2.75 -3.58 -17.16
N GLY A 88 3.12 -2.35 -16.83
CA GLY A 88 2.41 -1.16 -17.28
C GLY A 88 0.95 -1.09 -16.82
N HIS A 89 0.64 -1.65 -15.66
CA HIS A 89 -0.72 -1.69 -15.07
C HIS A 89 -1.76 -2.39 -15.97
N ASN A 90 -1.30 -3.31 -16.83
CA ASN A 90 -2.17 -4.05 -17.75
C ASN A 90 -2.31 -5.51 -17.31
N PRO A 91 -3.50 -5.95 -16.85
CA PRO A 91 -3.78 -7.34 -16.44
C PRO A 91 -3.51 -8.38 -17.53
N GLU A 92 -3.64 -8.03 -18.81
CA GLU A 92 -3.35 -8.95 -19.94
C GLU A 92 -1.89 -9.42 -19.95
N THR A 93 -1.00 -8.74 -19.20
CA THR A 93 0.41 -9.13 -19.13
C THR A 93 0.68 -10.27 -18.15
N ILE A 94 -0.30 -10.68 -17.34
CA ILE A 94 -0.16 -11.74 -16.32
C ILE A 94 0.51 -13.00 -16.86
N PRO A 95 0.18 -13.54 -18.04
CA PRO A 95 0.85 -14.75 -18.54
C PRO A 95 2.38 -14.65 -18.68
N ARG A 96 2.95 -13.43 -18.65
CA ARG A 96 4.39 -13.16 -18.76
C ARG A 96 5.04 -12.80 -17.41
N THR A 97 4.30 -12.88 -16.30
CA THR A 97 4.74 -12.47 -14.97
C THR A 97 5.00 -13.66 -14.05
N MET A 98 5.60 -13.39 -12.89
CA MET A 98 5.78 -14.43 -11.87
C MET A 98 4.46 -14.90 -11.26
N LEU A 99 3.45 -14.04 -11.18
CA LEU A 99 2.10 -14.45 -10.79
C LEU A 99 1.48 -15.41 -11.83
N GLY A 100 1.62 -15.10 -13.11
CA GLY A 100 1.21 -15.98 -14.19
C GLY A 100 1.94 -17.32 -14.19
N LEU A 101 3.23 -17.35 -13.80
CA LEU A 101 3.98 -18.58 -13.62
C LEU A 101 3.40 -19.45 -12.49
N LEU A 102 3.07 -18.85 -11.33
CA LEU A 102 2.43 -19.58 -10.23
C LEU A 102 1.03 -20.08 -10.61
N HIS A 103 0.31 -19.31 -11.43
CA HIS A 103 -0.98 -19.73 -11.98
C HIS A 103 -0.82 -20.96 -12.90
N ALA A 104 0.12 -20.92 -13.84
CA ALA A 104 0.38 -22.01 -14.76
C ALA A 104 0.80 -23.32 -14.04
N PHE A 105 1.44 -23.21 -12.88
CA PHE A 105 1.80 -24.36 -12.05
C PHE A 105 0.71 -24.78 -11.05
N GLY A 106 -0.46 -24.12 -11.05
CA GLY A 106 -1.56 -24.43 -10.14
C GLY A 106 -1.26 -24.17 -8.67
N ILE A 107 -0.31 -23.28 -8.37
CA ILE A 107 0.02 -22.88 -6.98
C ILE A 107 -0.92 -21.79 -6.49
N ILE A 108 -1.19 -20.82 -7.35
CA ILE A 108 -2.18 -19.75 -7.15
C ILE A 108 -3.04 -19.70 -8.42
N THR A 109 -4.35 -19.69 -8.28
CA THR A 109 -5.26 -19.46 -9.40
C THR A 109 -5.62 -17.99 -9.49
N VAL A 110 -5.36 -17.36 -10.64
CA VAL A 110 -5.72 -15.95 -10.87
C VAL A 110 -7.18 -15.86 -11.29
N ILE A 111 -7.96 -15.07 -10.57
CA ILE A 111 -9.34 -14.72 -10.91
C ILE A 111 -9.34 -13.53 -11.85
N THR A 112 -10.06 -13.65 -12.97
CA THR A 112 -10.32 -12.55 -13.91
C THR A 112 -11.77 -12.09 -13.81
N PRO A 113 -12.12 -10.89 -14.32
CA PRO A 113 -13.51 -10.42 -14.33
C PRO A 113 -14.45 -11.35 -15.10
N GLU A 114 -13.94 -12.02 -16.14
CA GLU A 114 -14.71 -12.89 -17.04
C GLU A 114 -14.97 -14.28 -16.46
N GLU A 115 -14.11 -14.73 -15.53
CA GLU A 115 -14.15 -16.10 -15.00
C GLU A 115 -14.25 -16.10 -13.47
N PRO A 116 -15.45 -15.79 -12.90
CA PRO A 116 -15.67 -15.87 -11.46
C PRO A 116 -15.63 -17.32 -10.99
N LEU A 117 -15.13 -17.54 -9.78
CA LEU A 117 -15.14 -18.82 -9.11
C LEU A 117 -16.51 -19.07 -8.47
N LEU A 118 -17.06 -20.26 -8.68
CA LEU A 118 -18.26 -20.72 -8.02
C LEU A 118 -17.93 -21.83 -7.02
N ILE A 119 -18.36 -21.66 -5.78
CA ILE A 119 -18.21 -22.69 -4.74
C ILE A 119 -19.60 -22.98 -4.14
N GLU A 120 -19.99 -24.25 -4.18
CA GLU A 120 -21.21 -24.71 -3.50
C GLU A 120 -20.82 -25.58 -2.31
N LYS A 121 -21.26 -25.20 -1.12
CA LYS A 121 -20.98 -25.93 0.12
C LYS A 121 -22.12 -25.76 1.12
N ASN A 122 -22.60 -26.88 1.68
CA ASN A 122 -23.67 -26.89 2.69
C ASN A 122 -24.93 -26.13 2.22
N CYS A 123 -25.36 -26.36 0.99
CA CYS A 123 -26.49 -25.70 0.36
C CYS A 123 -26.38 -24.15 0.28
N VAL A 124 -25.16 -23.63 0.26
CA VAL A 124 -24.88 -22.21 -0.01
C VAL A 124 -24.01 -22.12 -1.24
N LYS A 125 -24.46 -21.37 -2.21
CA LYS A 125 -23.77 -21.11 -3.46
C LYS A 125 -23.11 -19.73 -3.40
N VAL A 126 -21.77 -19.70 -3.42
CA VAL A 126 -20.98 -18.48 -3.30
C VAL A 126 -20.25 -18.24 -4.61
N GLN A 127 -20.48 -17.09 -5.22
CA GLN A 127 -19.67 -16.60 -6.33
C GLN A 127 -18.56 -15.69 -5.81
N ILE A 128 -17.32 -15.94 -6.25
CA ILE A 128 -16.18 -15.10 -5.95
C ILE A 128 -15.69 -14.53 -7.28
N SER A 129 -15.84 -13.23 -7.46
CA SER A 129 -15.40 -12.48 -8.64
C SER A 129 -14.22 -11.58 -8.29
N GLY A 130 -13.51 -11.08 -9.30
CA GLY A 130 -12.34 -10.25 -9.10
C GLY A 130 -12.21 -9.12 -10.11
N GLN A 131 -11.92 -7.93 -9.62
CA GLN A 131 -11.50 -6.79 -10.41
C GLN A 131 -10.01 -6.53 -10.13
N PRO A 132 -9.11 -6.94 -11.00
CA PRO A 132 -7.68 -6.65 -10.87
C PRO A 132 -7.41 -5.15 -11.06
N TYR A 133 -6.24 -4.71 -10.61
CA TYR A 133 -5.79 -3.35 -10.90
C TYR A 133 -5.65 -3.14 -12.41
N HIS A 134 -6.12 -2.00 -12.90
CA HIS A 134 -5.94 -1.54 -14.26
C HIS A 134 -5.79 -0.01 -14.29
N TYR A 135 -5.39 0.52 -15.43
CA TYR A 135 -5.02 1.94 -15.59
C TYR A 135 -6.13 2.92 -15.15
N ASP A 136 -7.39 2.61 -15.44
CA ASP A 136 -8.53 3.52 -15.18
C ASP A 136 -9.20 3.29 -13.81
N ILE A 137 -8.69 2.34 -12.99
CA ILE A 137 -9.27 2.08 -11.67
C ILE A 137 -9.17 3.33 -10.79
N ASP A 138 -10.19 3.57 -9.97
CA ASP A 138 -10.32 4.77 -9.13
C ASP A 138 -10.45 6.11 -9.90
N GLN A 139 -10.57 6.07 -11.24
CA GLN A 139 -10.74 7.25 -12.10
C GLN A 139 -12.04 7.20 -12.90
N ARG A 140 -12.56 6.00 -13.21
CA ARG A 140 -13.82 5.80 -13.90
C ARG A 140 -15.00 5.65 -12.93
N ASP A 141 -16.21 5.43 -13.45
CA ASP A 141 -17.38 5.14 -12.59
C ASP A 141 -17.12 3.91 -11.73
N ALA A 142 -17.11 4.09 -10.41
CA ALA A 142 -16.86 3.04 -9.44
C ALA A 142 -17.81 1.83 -9.59
N LYS A 143 -18.98 2.00 -10.19
CA LYS A 143 -19.88 0.87 -10.45
C LYS A 143 -19.27 -0.18 -11.36
N LEU A 144 -18.42 0.22 -12.29
CA LEU A 144 -17.75 -0.70 -13.21
C LEU A 144 -16.73 -1.61 -12.50
N ASP A 145 -16.23 -1.17 -11.35
CA ASP A 145 -15.18 -1.87 -10.60
C ASP A 145 -15.71 -2.57 -9.34
N TYR A 146 -16.85 -2.13 -8.79
CA TYR A 146 -17.32 -2.61 -7.47
C TYR A 146 -18.69 -3.27 -7.49
N TYR A 147 -19.38 -3.38 -8.64
CA TYR A 147 -20.71 -3.96 -8.76
C TYR A 147 -20.68 -5.22 -9.61
N PRO A 148 -20.24 -6.35 -9.06
CA PRO A 148 -20.16 -7.60 -9.81
C PRO A 148 -21.56 -8.07 -10.26
N GLU A 149 -21.61 -8.70 -11.43
CA GLU A 149 -22.79 -9.41 -11.90
C GLU A 149 -22.92 -10.77 -11.20
N ASN A 150 -24.11 -11.16 -10.82
CA ASN A 150 -24.40 -12.51 -10.37
C ASN A 150 -24.62 -13.42 -11.57
N GLN A 151 -23.52 -13.96 -12.12
CA GLN A 151 -23.53 -14.79 -13.31
C GLN A 151 -24.02 -16.23 -13.06
N SER A 152 -24.02 -16.65 -11.81
CA SER A 152 -24.21 -18.05 -11.42
C SER A 152 -25.48 -18.26 -10.57
N ASP A 153 -26.32 -17.26 -10.43
CA ASP A 153 -27.45 -17.28 -9.51
C ASP A 153 -27.04 -17.74 -8.10
N ALA A 154 -25.97 -17.13 -7.61
CA ALA A 154 -25.38 -17.43 -6.32
C ALA A 154 -26.15 -16.75 -5.19
N ASP A 155 -26.15 -17.39 -4.01
CA ASP A 155 -26.77 -16.86 -2.80
C ASP A 155 -25.97 -15.71 -2.20
N ILE A 156 -24.63 -15.74 -2.35
CA ILE A 156 -23.68 -14.76 -1.80
C ILE A 156 -22.65 -14.38 -2.85
N LEU A 157 -22.40 -13.09 -2.99
CA LEU A 157 -21.37 -12.52 -3.87
C LEU A 157 -20.21 -11.98 -3.06
N ILE A 158 -19.01 -12.56 -3.24
CA ILE A 158 -17.74 -12.02 -2.77
C ILE A 158 -17.03 -11.36 -3.96
N HIS A 159 -16.59 -10.13 -3.81
CA HIS A 159 -15.88 -9.42 -4.86
C HIS A 159 -14.53 -8.90 -4.37
N LEU A 160 -13.45 -9.33 -5.02
CA LEU A 160 -12.11 -8.86 -4.75
C LEU A 160 -11.82 -7.67 -5.66
N VAL A 161 -11.27 -6.58 -5.11
CA VAL A 161 -10.88 -5.40 -5.91
C VAL A 161 -9.51 -4.91 -5.45
N HIS A 162 -8.57 -4.75 -6.39
CA HIS A 162 -7.28 -4.12 -6.07
C HIS A 162 -7.32 -2.64 -6.45
N SER A 163 -7.57 -1.76 -5.48
CA SER A 163 -7.86 -0.34 -5.70
C SER A 163 -7.55 0.53 -4.48
N MET A 164 -7.38 1.82 -4.68
CA MET A 164 -7.20 2.81 -3.61
C MET A 164 -8.56 3.15 -2.96
N LEU A 165 -9.20 2.14 -2.36
CA LEU A 165 -10.44 2.34 -1.60
C LEU A 165 -10.12 2.88 -0.21
N VAL A 166 -10.70 4.02 0.17
CA VAL A 166 -10.38 4.76 1.40
C VAL A 166 -11.63 5.28 2.10
N GLU A 167 -11.51 5.58 3.41
CA GLU A 167 -12.59 6.18 4.20
C GLU A 167 -12.70 7.71 4.02
N LYS A 168 -11.59 8.36 3.71
CA LYS A 168 -11.49 9.84 3.60
C LYS A 168 -10.75 10.21 2.34
N ALA A 169 -11.07 11.38 1.81
CA ALA A 169 -10.40 11.94 0.64
C ALA A 169 -8.88 12.01 0.85
N LEU A 170 -8.16 11.63 -0.19
CA LEU A 170 -6.71 11.79 -0.30
C LEU A 170 -6.35 13.14 -0.91
N PRO A 171 -5.09 13.60 -0.79
CA PRO A 171 -4.61 14.80 -1.46
C PRO A 171 -4.83 14.76 -2.98
N ASP A 172 -4.96 15.95 -3.59
CA ASP A 172 -5.13 16.09 -5.03
C ASP A 172 -4.02 15.38 -5.82
N GLY A 173 -4.40 14.76 -6.92
CA GLY A 173 -3.49 14.05 -7.83
C GLY A 173 -3.32 12.56 -7.54
N ILE A 174 -3.89 12.02 -6.47
CA ILE A 174 -3.93 10.58 -6.18
C ILE A 174 -5.33 10.09 -6.52
N PRO A 175 -5.51 9.19 -7.51
CA PRO A 175 -6.80 8.54 -7.75
C PRO A 175 -7.23 7.68 -6.57
N TYR A 176 -8.49 7.76 -6.16
CA TYR A 176 -9.05 6.95 -5.08
C TYR A 176 -10.57 6.84 -5.19
N THR A 177 -11.12 5.83 -4.56
CA THR A 177 -12.56 5.65 -4.37
C THR A 177 -12.91 5.76 -2.89
N ILE A 178 -14.02 6.43 -2.55
CA ILE A 178 -14.49 6.54 -1.17
C ILE A 178 -15.50 5.43 -0.87
N ILE A 179 -15.35 4.77 0.29
CA ILE A 179 -16.20 3.68 0.75
C ILE A 179 -17.69 4.07 0.70
N ASP A 180 -18.03 5.29 1.09
CA ASP A 180 -19.43 5.73 1.13
C ASP A 180 -20.10 5.77 -0.25
N HIS A 181 -19.35 5.83 -1.33
CA HIS A 181 -19.87 5.86 -2.70
C HIS A 181 -20.26 4.47 -3.23
N ILE A 182 -19.79 3.39 -2.59
CA ILE A 182 -19.95 2.03 -3.11
C ILE A 182 -20.87 1.13 -2.27
N TRP A 183 -21.50 1.62 -1.23
CA TRP A 183 -22.44 0.83 -0.42
C TRP A 183 -23.67 0.31 -1.19
N GLY A 184 -23.96 0.86 -2.37
CA GLY A 184 -24.99 0.36 -3.28
C GLY A 184 -24.59 -0.87 -4.09
N THR A 185 -23.38 -1.40 -3.89
CA THR A 185 -22.85 -2.58 -4.61
C THR A 185 -23.81 -3.75 -4.61
N THR A 186 -23.74 -4.59 -5.64
CA THR A 186 -24.43 -5.90 -5.70
C THR A 186 -23.74 -6.95 -4.82
N ALA A 187 -22.45 -6.79 -4.54
CA ALA A 187 -21.72 -7.71 -3.66
C ALA A 187 -22.24 -7.68 -2.22
N ASP A 188 -22.20 -8.82 -1.55
CA ASP A 188 -22.41 -8.95 -0.12
C ASP A 188 -21.13 -8.67 0.66
N ILE A 189 -19.98 -9.06 0.09
CA ILE A 189 -18.66 -8.84 0.67
C ILE A 189 -17.73 -8.29 -0.42
N ILE A 190 -17.15 -7.11 -0.18
CA ILE A 190 -16.02 -6.57 -0.96
C ILE A 190 -14.74 -6.75 -0.14
N LEU A 191 -13.72 -7.34 -0.77
CA LEU A 191 -12.38 -7.55 -0.19
C LEU A 191 -11.37 -6.75 -1.00
N THR A 192 -10.69 -5.76 -0.40
CA THR A 192 -9.80 -4.87 -1.15
C THR A 192 -8.35 -4.93 -0.68
N GLY A 193 -7.42 -4.71 -1.62
CA GLY A 193 -5.99 -4.46 -1.42
C GLY A 193 -5.59 -3.04 -1.83
N HIS A 194 -4.30 -2.83 -2.14
CA HIS A 194 -3.67 -1.60 -2.59
C HIS A 194 -3.51 -0.52 -1.51
N PHE A 195 -4.53 -0.19 -0.74
CA PHE A 195 -4.38 0.72 0.39
C PHE A 195 -3.76 -0.01 1.58
N HIS A 196 -2.43 0.06 1.71
CA HIS A 196 -1.63 -0.68 2.70
C HIS A 196 -2.03 -0.43 4.16
N GLY A 197 -2.52 0.78 4.47
CA GLY A 197 -2.96 1.11 5.83
C GLY A 197 -4.13 0.25 6.30
N GLY A 198 -4.98 -0.16 5.37
CA GLY A 198 -6.23 -0.85 5.67
C GLY A 198 -7.22 0.01 6.45
N PHE A 199 -8.44 -0.43 6.52
CA PHE A 199 -9.50 0.18 7.35
C PHE A 199 -10.29 -0.87 8.14
N GLY A 200 -9.84 -2.12 8.07
CA GLY A 200 -10.49 -3.25 8.75
C GLY A 200 -11.76 -3.71 8.06
N ILE A 201 -12.74 -4.11 8.85
CA ILE A 201 -14.04 -4.57 8.41
C ILE A 201 -15.06 -3.46 8.64
N LYS A 202 -15.75 -3.03 7.58
CA LYS A 202 -16.89 -2.11 7.64
C LYS A 202 -18.16 -2.88 7.29
N GLU A 203 -19.25 -2.59 8.00
CA GLU A 203 -20.55 -3.19 7.76
C GLU A 203 -21.61 -2.12 7.63
N LYS A 204 -22.52 -2.30 6.67
CA LYS A 204 -23.71 -1.48 6.50
C LYS A 204 -24.81 -2.28 5.82
N ASN A 205 -25.96 -2.39 6.50
CA ASN A 205 -27.15 -3.08 5.98
C ASN A 205 -26.88 -4.55 5.54
N GLY A 206 -26.06 -5.28 6.29
CA GLY A 206 -25.70 -6.66 6.00
C GLY A 206 -24.67 -6.84 4.87
N LYS A 207 -24.11 -5.76 4.33
CA LYS A 207 -23.01 -5.79 3.38
C LYS A 207 -21.70 -5.44 4.07
N TYR A 208 -20.60 -6.02 3.58
CA TYR A 208 -19.28 -5.87 4.18
C TYR A 208 -18.29 -5.32 3.16
N ILE A 209 -17.46 -4.36 3.57
CA ILE A 209 -16.33 -3.84 2.82
C ILE A 209 -15.10 -3.96 3.70
N CYS A 210 -14.05 -4.64 3.22
CA CYS A 210 -12.95 -5.06 4.05
C CYS A 210 -11.60 -4.77 3.41
N ASN A 211 -10.68 -4.23 4.21
CA ASN A 211 -9.26 -4.16 3.90
C ASN A 211 -8.45 -4.38 5.17
N PRO A 212 -7.80 -5.54 5.37
CA PRO A 212 -6.99 -5.79 6.56
C PRO A 212 -5.68 -4.99 6.59
N GLY A 213 -5.33 -4.33 5.49
CA GLY A 213 -4.03 -3.74 5.25
C GLY A 213 -3.01 -4.75 4.74
N ALA A 214 -1.89 -4.25 4.23
CA ALA A 214 -0.84 -5.04 3.64
C ALA A 214 -0.19 -6.03 4.64
N ILE A 215 0.12 -7.24 4.19
CA ILE A 215 0.97 -8.16 4.96
C ILE A 215 2.40 -7.65 5.04
N ALA A 216 2.88 -7.04 3.95
CA ALA A 216 4.18 -6.38 3.92
C ALA A 216 4.13 -5.00 4.58
N ARG A 217 5.27 -4.56 5.10
CA ARG A 217 5.54 -3.17 5.49
C ARG A 217 6.68 -2.68 4.62
N VAL A 218 6.36 -1.98 3.54
CA VAL A 218 7.35 -1.57 2.50
C VAL A 218 7.79 -0.12 2.63
N ASN A 219 7.05 0.71 3.36
CA ASN A 219 7.41 2.09 3.66
C ASN A 219 7.48 2.34 5.18
N ASN A 220 8.01 3.49 5.60
CA ASN A 220 8.19 3.86 7.00
C ASN A 220 7.25 4.98 7.46
N HIS A 221 6.10 5.14 6.79
CA HIS A 221 5.06 6.05 7.24
C HIS A 221 4.55 5.65 8.62
N TRP A 222 4.09 6.62 9.43
CA TRP A 222 3.63 6.35 10.79
C TRP A 222 2.54 5.30 10.89
N SER A 223 1.63 5.27 9.93
CA SER A 223 0.59 4.25 9.86
C SER A 223 1.15 2.81 9.75
N GLU A 224 2.29 2.65 9.09
CA GLU A 224 2.97 1.35 8.99
C GLU A 224 3.65 0.92 10.29
N VAL A 225 4.08 1.89 11.10
CA VAL A 225 4.69 1.63 12.41
C VAL A 225 3.66 1.11 13.41
N ILE A 226 2.50 1.76 13.46
CA ILE A 226 1.48 1.46 14.48
C ILE A 226 0.58 0.27 14.12
N ARG A 227 0.37 -0.03 12.82
CA ARG A 227 -0.49 -1.14 12.42
C ARG A 227 0.16 -2.50 12.69
N ILE A 228 -0.67 -3.48 12.99
CA ILE A 228 -0.26 -4.89 13.08
C ILE A 228 -0.81 -5.60 11.83
N PRO A 229 0.06 -6.25 11.01
CA PRO A 229 -0.39 -7.09 9.91
C PRO A 229 -1.38 -8.15 10.38
N LYS A 230 -2.46 -8.33 9.65
CA LYS A 230 -3.56 -9.24 10.01
C LYS A 230 -4.19 -9.83 8.76
N VAL A 231 -4.94 -10.90 8.95
CA VAL A 231 -5.78 -11.54 7.94
C VAL A 231 -7.24 -11.46 8.34
N ILE A 232 -8.16 -11.72 7.42
CA ILE A 232 -9.58 -11.84 7.72
C ILE A 232 -10.00 -13.29 7.52
N ILE A 233 -10.68 -13.85 8.50
CA ILE A 233 -11.41 -15.12 8.41
C ILE A 233 -12.87 -14.82 8.20
N GLY A 234 -13.43 -15.32 7.09
CA GLY A 234 -14.86 -15.23 6.81
C GLY A 234 -15.52 -16.60 6.94
N LYS A 235 -16.67 -16.64 7.58
CA LYS A 235 -17.56 -17.81 7.68
C LYS A 235 -18.93 -17.44 7.13
N ILE A 236 -19.36 -18.15 6.09
CA ILE A 236 -20.63 -17.95 5.41
C ILE A 236 -21.48 -19.19 5.63
N THR A 237 -22.69 -18.96 6.09
CA THR A 237 -23.76 -19.96 6.24
C THR A 237 -25.00 -19.51 5.46
N GLN A 238 -26.06 -20.31 5.42
CA GLN A 238 -27.33 -19.90 4.80
C GLN A 238 -27.95 -18.64 5.42
N HIS A 239 -27.59 -18.32 6.67
CA HIS A 239 -28.31 -17.31 7.47
C HIS A 239 -27.42 -16.19 7.98
N ASP A 240 -26.10 -16.34 7.86
CA ASP A 240 -25.18 -15.41 8.51
C ASP A 240 -23.83 -15.33 7.78
N ILE A 241 -23.27 -14.13 7.76
CA ILE A 241 -21.91 -13.83 7.34
C ILE A 241 -21.16 -13.30 8.55
N LYS A 242 -20.14 -14.03 8.98
CA LYS A 242 -19.28 -13.61 10.09
C LYS A 242 -17.86 -13.39 9.60
N LEU A 243 -17.37 -12.16 9.75
CA LEU A 243 -15.99 -11.78 9.43
C LEU A 243 -15.23 -11.46 10.72
N THR A 244 -13.97 -11.91 10.80
CA THR A 244 -13.12 -11.71 11.98
C THR A 244 -11.71 -11.37 11.55
N GLU A 245 -11.15 -10.29 12.08
CA GLU A 245 -9.73 -9.96 11.91
C GLU A 245 -8.86 -10.81 12.83
N VAL A 246 -7.79 -11.37 12.28
CA VAL A 246 -6.82 -12.18 13.02
C VAL A 246 -5.43 -11.55 12.85
N PRO A 247 -4.91 -10.86 13.88
CA PRO A 247 -3.55 -10.33 13.86
C PRO A 247 -2.52 -11.45 13.73
N LEU A 248 -1.45 -11.21 12.97
CA LEU A 248 -0.32 -12.12 12.89
C LEU A 248 0.57 -11.98 14.13
N THR A 249 0.78 -13.09 14.82
CA THR A 249 1.59 -13.14 16.06
C THR A 249 3.08 -13.05 15.80
N THR A 250 3.51 -13.49 14.61
CA THR A 250 4.91 -13.39 14.16
C THR A 250 5.28 -12.02 13.60
N ALA A 251 4.30 -11.12 13.45
CA ALA A 251 4.57 -9.78 12.98
C ALA A 251 5.24 -8.94 14.07
N LEU A 252 6.53 -8.67 13.92
CA LEU A 252 7.28 -7.79 14.80
C LEU A 252 6.64 -6.39 14.86
N LYS A 253 6.88 -5.65 15.95
CA LYS A 253 6.42 -4.27 16.07
C LYS A 253 7.04 -3.40 14.96
N GLY A 254 6.31 -2.39 14.52
CA GLY A 254 6.80 -1.52 13.45
C GLY A 254 8.09 -0.78 13.81
N GLU A 255 8.23 -0.37 15.07
CA GLU A 255 9.45 0.26 15.60
C GLU A 255 10.69 -0.65 15.57
N GLU A 256 10.50 -1.97 15.64
CA GLU A 256 11.60 -2.95 15.58
C GLU A 256 12.07 -3.23 14.14
N VAL A 257 11.24 -2.94 13.15
CA VAL A 257 11.49 -3.31 11.74
C VAL A 257 11.60 -2.14 10.78
N LEU A 258 11.18 -0.93 11.17
CA LEU A 258 11.17 0.25 10.30
C LEU A 258 12.13 1.34 10.81
N ASP A 259 13.06 1.77 9.95
CA ASP A 259 13.94 2.90 10.21
C ASP A 259 13.23 4.22 9.87
N ARG A 260 13.03 5.06 10.85
CA ARG A 260 12.46 6.39 10.71
C ARG A 260 13.47 7.52 10.93
N SER A 261 14.71 7.20 11.24
CA SER A 261 15.75 8.17 11.58
C SER A 261 15.93 9.27 10.54
N TYR A 262 15.75 8.93 9.26
CA TYR A 262 15.81 9.91 8.18
C TYR A 262 14.60 10.87 8.18
N LEU A 263 13.39 10.36 8.40
CA LEU A 263 12.18 11.20 8.47
C LEU A 263 12.22 12.13 9.67
N GLU A 264 12.64 11.63 10.84
CA GLU A 264 12.80 12.41 12.05
C GLU A 264 13.84 13.53 11.89
N LYS A 265 14.95 13.23 11.23
CA LYS A 265 15.96 14.24 10.88
C LYS A 265 15.41 15.28 9.90
N ALA A 266 14.64 14.87 8.89
CA ALA A 266 14.04 15.79 7.93
C ALA A 266 13.01 16.71 8.60
N VAL A 267 12.13 16.19 9.44
CA VAL A 267 11.18 16.99 10.25
C VAL A 267 11.91 17.97 11.13
N HIS A 268 12.94 17.51 11.85
CA HIS A 268 13.73 18.39 12.73
C HIS A 268 14.47 19.50 11.96
N GLN A 269 14.95 19.23 10.74
CA GLN A 269 15.54 20.25 9.88
C GLN A 269 14.50 21.25 9.39
N GLU A 270 13.30 20.79 9.04
CA GLU A 270 12.20 21.65 8.61
C GLU A 270 11.70 22.54 9.78
N GLU A 271 11.55 21.99 10.99
CA GLU A 271 11.24 22.75 12.18
C GLU A 271 12.29 23.83 12.49
N LYS A 272 13.58 23.49 12.39
CA LYS A 272 14.67 24.47 12.55
C LYS A 272 14.62 25.56 11.50
N LEU A 273 14.38 25.20 10.24
CA LEU A 273 14.24 26.16 9.15
C LEU A 273 13.04 27.09 9.36
N ASN A 274 11.89 26.55 9.75
CA ASN A 274 10.70 27.33 10.04
C ASN A 274 10.89 28.27 11.24
N SER A 275 11.51 27.79 12.32
CA SER A 275 11.87 28.60 13.48
C SER A 275 12.82 29.74 13.09
N PHE A 276 13.79 29.44 12.24
CA PHE A 276 14.72 30.44 11.72
C PHE A 276 14.00 31.48 10.84
N ILE A 277 13.13 31.04 9.91
CA ILE A 277 12.31 31.94 9.07
C ILE A 277 11.45 32.85 9.96
N GLN A 278 10.88 32.32 11.03
CA GLN A 278 10.06 33.09 11.95
C GLN A 278 10.89 34.13 12.73
N GLN A 279 12.08 33.76 13.22
CA GLN A 279 13.02 34.71 13.85
C GLN A 279 13.48 35.80 12.88
N VAL A 280 13.73 35.46 11.62
CA VAL A 280 14.06 36.43 10.56
C VAL A 280 12.88 37.37 10.31
N LYS A 281 11.64 36.89 10.26
CA LYS A 281 10.44 37.70 10.09
C LYS A 281 10.22 38.65 11.29
N GLU A 282 10.42 38.19 12.50
CA GLU A 282 10.30 39.00 13.73
C GLU A 282 11.40 40.07 13.84
N GLN A 283 12.60 39.79 13.28
CA GLN A 283 13.70 40.77 13.22
C GLN A 283 13.55 41.77 12.05
N THR A 284 12.74 41.48 11.03
CA THR A 284 12.50 42.38 9.88
C THR A 284 11.65 43.60 10.20
N GLU A 285 11.01 43.67 11.39
CA GLU A 285 10.40 44.91 11.86
C GLU A 285 11.44 45.93 12.38
N PHE A 286 12.72 45.55 12.56
CA PHE A 286 13.81 46.47 12.95
C PHE A 286 15.09 46.18 12.16
N HIS A 287 15.32 47.00 11.09
CA HIS A 287 16.59 47.32 10.43
C HIS A 287 17.53 46.19 9.98
N THR A 288 17.71 46.11 8.64
CA THR A 288 18.85 45.60 7.87
C THR A 288 19.24 44.14 8.14
N ILE A 289 18.52 43.23 7.49
CA ILE A 289 18.91 41.82 7.45
C ILE A 289 20.23 41.69 6.65
N ASN A 290 21.27 41.19 7.33
CA ASN A 290 22.51 40.83 6.65
C ASN A 290 22.29 39.50 5.87
N MET A 291 22.01 39.62 4.58
CA MET A 291 21.76 38.49 3.65
C MET A 291 22.89 37.43 3.71
N LYS A 292 24.12 37.84 3.96
CA LYS A 292 25.29 36.94 4.13
C LYS A 292 25.15 36.04 5.35
N GLN A 293 24.56 36.55 6.43
CA GLN A 293 24.36 35.81 7.67
C GLN A 293 23.29 34.73 7.48
N ILE A 294 22.20 35.07 6.78
CA ILE A 294 21.12 34.15 6.42
C ILE A 294 21.64 32.96 5.59
N ILE A 295 22.41 33.26 4.52
CA ILE A 295 22.94 32.20 3.65
C ILE A 295 23.97 31.35 4.38
N THR A 296 24.79 31.95 5.24
CA THR A 296 25.76 31.20 6.04
C THR A 296 25.08 30.23 6.99
N GLU A 297 24.00 30.62 7.64
CA GLU A 297 23.22 29.75 8.52
C GLU A 297 22.46 28.66 7.76
N ILE A 298 21.77 29.01 6.68
CA ILE A 298 21.09 28.01 5.82
C ILE A 298 22.08 26.98 5.29
N ALA A 299 23.24 27.42 4.80
CA ALA A 299 24.27 26.52 4.29
C ALA A 299 24.83 25.58 5.37
N SER A 300 24.97 26.06 6.62
CA SER A 300 25.39 25.23 7.75
C SER A 300 24.34 24.23 8.20
N MET A 301 23.05 24.57 8.11
CA MET A 301 21.93 23.69 8.46
C MET A 301 21.69 22.59 7.41
N SER A 302 21.97 22.87 6.14
CA SER A 302 21.63 21.98 5.01
C SER A 302 22.82 21.15 4.53
N ASN A 303 23.94 21.15 5.22
CA ASN A 303 25.18 20.46 4.83
C ASN A 303 25.60 20.72 3.37
N VAL A 304 25.48 21.99 2.96
CA VAL A 304 25.79 22.45 1.60
C VAL A 304 27.32 22.45 1.39
N ASP A 305 27.77 21.99 0.24
CA ASP A 305 29.19 22.01 -0.16
C ASP A 305 29.76 23.44 -0.03
N ASP A 306 30.93 23.57 0.58
CA ASP A 306 31.59 24.86 0.84
C ASP A 306 31.78 25.69 -0.44
N LYS A 307 31.98 25.04 -1.61
CA LYS A 307 32.07 25.72 -2.90
C LYS A 307 30.78 26.40 -3.29
N VAL A 308 29.63 25.75 -3.04
CA VAL A 308 28.30 26.31 -3.34
C VAL A 308 28.00 27.48 -2.41
N LYS A 309 28.33 27.35 -1.14
CA LYS A 309 28.21 28.42 -0.15
C LYS A 309 29.06 29.65 -0.54
N THR A 310 30.32 29.43 -0.89
CA THR A 310 31.24 30.49 -1.30
C THR A 310 30.75 31.22 -2.54
N GLU A 311 30.27 30.49 -3.56
CA GLU A 311 29.73 31.09 -4.78
C GLU A 311 28.43 31.87 -4.55
N ALA A 312 27.53 31.37 -3.67
CA ALA A 312 26.33 32.10 -3.29
C ALA A 312 26.65 33.43 -2.59
N LEU A 313 27.60 33.42 -1.64
CA LEU A 313 28.04 34.63 -0.96
C LEU A 313 28.71 35.65 -1.92
N ARG A 314 29.53 35.16 -2.85
CA ARG A 314 30.15 35.99 -3.89
C ARG A 314 29.11 36.67 -4.80
N ARG A 315 28.05 35.98 -5.22
CA ARG A 315 26.98 36.56 -6.04
C ARG A 315 26.21 37.65 -5.31
N ILE A 316 26.00 37.49 -4.01
CA ILE A 316 25.35 38.51 -3.19
C ILE A 316 26.24 39.74 -3.06
N GLU A 317 27.53 39.58 -2.82
CA GLU A 317 28.48 40.70 -2.77
C GLU A 317 28.44 41.54 -4.05
N VAL A 318 28.43 40.87 -5.21
CA VAL A 318 28.32 41.58 -6.50
C VAL A 318 26.99 42.34 -6.64
N ILE A 319 25.87 41.78 -6.18
CA ILE A 319 24.56 42.45 -6.23
C ILE A 319 24.51 43.64 -5.23
N GLU A 320 25.02 43.45 -4.01
CA GLU A 320 25.10 44.53 -3.01
C GLU A 320 25.99 45.71 -3.50
N GLU A 321 27.08 45.41 -4.21
CA GLU A 321 27.93 46.46 -4.83
C GLU A 321 27.21 47.19 -5.96
N LEU A 322 26.45 46.46 -6.80
CA LEU A 322 25.68 47.09 -7.87
C LEU A 322 24.53 47.98 -7.32
N TRP A 323 23.93 47.59 -6.21
CA TRP A 323 22.86 48.40 -5.58
C TRP A 323 23.41 49.62 -4.89
N LYS A 324 24.58 49.54 -4.25
CA LYS A 324 25.24 50.71 -3.64
C LYS A 324 25.83 51.71 -4.67
N GLY A 325 26.09 51.23 -5.90
CA GLY A 325 26.54 52.10 -7.00
C GLY A 325 25.39 52.80 -7.76
N GLY A 326 24.11 52.36 -7.55
CA GLY A 326 22.94 52.94 -8.23
C GLY A 326 22.33 54.17 -7.56
N ASP A 327 22.68 54.51 -6.32
CA ASP A 327 22.12 55.65 -5.56
C ASP A 327 22.81 57.00 -5.81
N HIS A 328 23.65 57.08 -6.86
CA HIS A 328 24.40 58.34 -7.15
C HIS A 328 24.03 59.02 -8.50
N GLU A 329 22.92 58.66 -9.16
CA GLU A 329 22.44 59.39 -10.33
C GLU A 329 20.90 59.56 -10.23
N LEU A 330 20.44 60.43 -9.37
CA LEU A 330 19.19 61.17 -9.49
C LEU A 330 19.26 62.38 -8.54
N ASP A 331 19.93 63.43 -8.96
CA ASP A 331 19.69 64.85 -8.66
C ASP A 331 19.39 65.63 -9.93
#